data_308dab7f3a2ab7275d28e5e830e3f9ee
#
_entry.id   308dab7f3a2ab7275d28e5e830e3f9ee
#
_cell.length_a   1.000
_cell.length_b   1.000
_cell.length_c   1.000
_cell.angle_alpha   90.00
_cell.angle_beta   90.00
_cell.angle_gamma   90.00
#
_symmetry.space_group_name_H-M   'P 1'
#
loop_
_entity.id
_entity.type
_entity.pdbx_description
1 polymer ?
#
loop_
_entity_poly.entity_id
_entity_poly.type
_entity_poly.pdbx_seq_one_letter_code
_entity_poly.pdbx_strand_id
1 'polypeptide(L)'
;MKKVVLLGDSIRLLGYGARTAELLKDEFTVWQPEDNCRWAQYTLRGLFDWAADIEGADIIHWNNGHWDLCELYGDGNFTPAERYVELMVRIAKLLQQRAKTVIFATTTPVRPENPFNRNEEVCRYNALVTEELKKLGVVINDLHALTVTDIAANIREDDLIHLTDEGIELCAAQVADIIRAEAAKLD
;
A
#
# COMPACT_ATOMS: atom_id res chain seq x y z
N MET A 1 8.61 -5.67 -22.00
CA MET A 1 7.76 -5.98 -20.82
C MET A 1 7.36 -4.65 -20.19
N LYS A 2 6.11 -4.53 -19.72
CA LYS A 2 5.67 -3.34 -18.98
C LYS A 2 6.40 -3.26 -17.64
N LYS A 3 6.69 -2.05 -17.19
CA LYS A 3 7.37 -1.78 -15.91
C LYS A 3 6.34 -1.56 -14.79
N VAL A 4 6.46 -2.34 -13.74
CA VAL A 4 5.67 -2.24 -12.51
C VAL A 4 6.55 -1.80 -11.37
N VAL A 5 6.08 -0.86 -10.55
CA VAL A 5 6.74 -0.42 -9.33
C VAL A 5 5.85 -0.73 -8.13
N LEU A 6 6.42 -1.37 -7.10
CA LEU A 6 5.73 -1.64 -5.84
C LEU A 6 6.33 -0.76 -4.74
N LEU A 7 5.59 0.22 -4.25
CA LEU A 7 5.96 1.04 -3.09
C LEU A 7 5.08 0.65 -1.89
N GLY A 8 5.60 0.79 -0.69
CA GLY A 8 4.77 0.56 0.48
C GLY A 8 5.56 0.38 1.77
N ASP A 9 4.82 0.38 2.86
CA ASP A 9 5.35 0.16 4.20
C ASP A 9 5.76 -1.31 4.44
N SER A 10 5.84 -1.73 5.70
CA SER A 10 6.24 -3.09 6.05
C SER A 10 5.28 -4.17 5.54
N ILE A 11 4.01 -3.85 5.29
CA ILE A 11 3.04 -4.80 4.73
C ILE A 11 3.43 -5.19 3.30
N ARG A 12 4.01 -4.27 2.51
CA ARG A 12 4.63 -4.60 1.24
C ARG A 12 6.00 -5.24 1.45
N LEU A 13 6.88 -4.61 2.24
CA LEU A 13 8.30 -4.98 2.31
C LEU A 13 8.54 -6.38 2.89
N LEU A 14 7.87 -6.68 4.02
CA LEU A 14 7.98 -7.97 4.73
C LEU A 14 6.87 -8.97 4.35
N GLY A 15 5.90 -8.52 3.55
CA GLY A 15 4.72 -9.28 3.17
C GLY A 15 4.63 -9.48 1.66
N TYR A 16 3.59 -8.93 1.04
CA TYR A 16 3.19 -9.29 -0.31
C TYR A 16 4.18 -8.89 -1.43
N GLY A 17 5.10 -7.94 -1.21
CA GLY A 17 5.90 -7.34 -2.29
C GLY A 17 6.77 -8.34 -3.04
N ALA A 18 7.58 -9.14 -2.32
CA ALA A 18 8.45 -10.15 -2.93
C ALA A 18 7.63 -11.24 -3.65
N ARG A 19 6.53 -11.68 -3.03
CA ARG A 19 5.66 -12.70 -3.61
C ARG A 19 4.93 -12.21 -4.85
N THR A 20 4.46 -10.97 -4.86
CA THR A 20 3.88 -10.33 -6.05
C THR A 20 4.90 -10.27 -7.20
N ALA A 21 6.14 -9.85 -6.90
CA ALA A 21 7.19 -9.80 -7.93
C ALA A 21 7.46 -11.19 -8.53
N GLU A 22 7.46 -12.24 -7.73
CA GLU A 22 7.61 -13.62 -8.20
C GLU A 22 6.44 -14.05 -9.09
N LEU A 23 5.20 -13.70 -8.73
CA LEU A 23 4.00 -14.01 -9.53
C LEU A 23 3.97 -13.29 -10.88
N LEU A 24 4.65 -12.15 -11.00
CA LEU A 24 4.65 -11.29 -12.19
C LEU A 24 5.91 -11.39 -13.05
N LYS A 25 6.95 -12.11 -12.63
CA LYS A 25 8.31 -12.10 -13.21
C LYS A 25 8.39 -12.41 -14.70
N ASP A 26 7.49 -13.27 -15.22
CA ASP A 26 7.48 -13.69 -16.62
C ASP A 26 6.67 -12.72 -17.52
N GLU A 27 5.91 -11.80 -16.93
CA GLU A 27 5.00 -10.88 -17.63
C GLU A 27 5.46 -9.43 -17.55
N PHE A 28 6.13 -9.04 -16.45
CA PHE A 28 6.47 -7.66 -16.11
C PHE A 28 7.92 -7.52 -15.63
N THR A 29 8.50 -6.34 -15.83
CA THR A 29 9.68 -5.93 -15.08
C THR A 29 9.22 -5.27 -13.79
N VAL A 30 9.42 -5.95 -12.66
CA VAL A 30 8.98 -5.44 -11.34
C VAL A 30 10.17 -4.85 -10.60
N TRP A 31 10.04 -3.61 -10.13
CA TRP A 31 10.98 -2.95 -9.25
C TRP A 31 10.29 -2.55 -7.94
N GLN A 32 11.02 -2.62 -6.85
CA GLN A 32 10.60 -2.15 -5.53
C GLN A 32 11.82 -1.75 -4.70
N PRO A 33 11.73 -0.70 -3.85
CA PRO A 33 12.85 -0.34 -2.99
C PRO A 33 13.08 -1.43 -1.92
N GLU A 34 14.33 -1.65 -1.57
CA GLU A 34 14.72 -2.47 -0.42
C GLU A 34 14.34 -1.79 0.91
N ASP A 35 14.03 -0.50 0.88
CA ASP A 35 13.63 0.29 2.05
C ASP A 35 12.11 0.22 2.29
N ASN A 36 11.75 0.44 3.57
CA ASN A 36 10.38 0.57 4.03
C ASN A 36 9.89 2.00 3.76
N CYS A 37 8.79 2.17 3.04
CA CYS A 37 8.21 3.50 2.76
C CYS A 37 7.57 4.16 3.99
N ARG A 38 7.43 3.46 5.11
CA ARG A 38 7.00 3.94 6.43
C ARG A 38 5.72 4.80 6.37
N TRP A 39 5.74 6.02 6.96
CA TRP A 39 4.61 6.95 6.91
C TRP A 39 4.60 7.77 5.61
N ALA A 40 3.48 8.39 5.31
CA ALA A 40 3.26 9.11 4.05
C ALA A 40 4.31 10.19 3.74
N GLN A 41 4.77 10.95 4.75
CA GLN A 41 5.79 11.97 4.51
C GLN A 41 7.17 11.38 4.21
N TYR A 42 7.50 10.19 4.74
CA TYR A 42 8.70 9.46 4.38
C TYR A 42 8.61 8.94 2.93
N THR A 43 7.46 8.37 2.55
CA THR A 43 7.20 7.99 1.16
C THR A 43 7.39 9.17 0.22
N LEU A 44 6.84 10.35 0.57
CA LEU A 44 7.00 11.55 -0.23
C LEU A 44 8.48 11.93 -0.43
N ARG A 45 9.33 11.76 0.59
CA ARG A 45 10.78 11.96 0.47
C ARG A 45 11.40 10.89 -0.43
N GLY A 46 11.01 9.63 -0.25
CA GLY A 46 11.47 8.49 -1.05
C GLY A 46 11.21 8.66 -2.55
N LEU A 47 10.12 9.32 -2.95
CA LEU A 47 9.84 9.61 -4.37
C LEU A 47 10.93 10.47 -5.02
N PHE A 48 11.68 11.25 -4.25
CA PHE A 48 12.85 11.97 -4.74
C PHE A 48 14.06 11.04 -4.83
N ASP A 49 14.30 10.24 -3.79
CA ASP A 49 15.47 9.38 -3.70
C ASP A 49 15.42 8.25 -4.75
N TRP A 50 14.24 7.71 -5.03
CA TRP A 50 13.98 6.64 -6.01
C TRP A 50 13.53 7.17 -7.38
N ALA A 51 13.69 8.46 -7.65
CA ALA A 51 13.13 9.10 -8.85
C ALA A 51 13.52 8.39 -10.15
N ALA A 52 14.80 8.01 -10.29
CA ALA A 52 15.29 7.31 -11.48
C ALA A 52 14.69 5.89 -11.63
N ASP A 53 14.47 5.21 -10.52
CA ASP A 53 13.94 3.86 -10.54
C ASP A 53 12.43 3.80 -10.82
N ILE A 54 11.67 4.82 -10.44
CA ILE A 54 10.21 4.88 -10.68
C ILE A 54 9.85 5.57 -11.99
N GLU A 55 10.78 6.28 -12.62
CA GLU A 55 10.53 7.00 -13.86
C GLU A 55 10.12 6.04 -15.00
N GLY A 56 9.09 6.42 -15.76
CA GLY A 56 8.60 5.65 -16.90
C GLY A 56 7.91 4.33 -16.51
N ALA A 57 7.42 4.20 -15.28
CA ALA A 57 6.61 3.08 -14.90
C ALA A 57 5.30 3.02 -15.71
N ASP A 58 4.87 1.82 -16.09
CA ASP A 58 3.52 1.65 -16.64
C ASP A 58 2.50 1.64 -15.50
N ILE A 59 2.81 0.96 -14.41
CA ILE A 59 1.94 0.84 -13.24
C ILE A 59 2.76 1.08 -11.97
N ILE A 60 2.24 1.89 -11.06
CA ILE A 60 2.73 1.99 -9.68
C ILE A 60 1.62 1.53 -8.74
N HIS A 61 1.91 0.50 -7.95
CA HIS A 61 1.08 0.04 -6.84
C HIS A 61 1.74 0.48 -5.54
N TRP A 62 0.97 1.16 -4.64
CA TRP A 62 1.55 1.63 -3.38
C TRP A 62 0.58 1.53 -2.21
N ASN A 63 1.11 1.39 -0.99
CA ASN A 63 0.36 1.50 0.26
C ASN A 63 1.10 2.36 1.29
N ASN A 64 0.34 3.03 2.13
CA ASN A 64 0.74 3.67 3.38
C ASN A 64 -0.46 3.64 4.34
N GLY A 65 -0.20 3.72 5.64
CA GLY A 65 -1.25 3.86 6.63
C GLY A 65 -0.85 3.47 8.04
N HIS A 66 -0.36 2.26 8.27
CA HIS A 66 -0.07 1.77 9.62
C HIS A 66 0.84 2.69 10.43
N TRP A 67 1.85 3.27 9.79
CA TRP A 67 2.77 4.20 10.42
C TRP A 67 2.17 5.58 10.67
N ASP A 68 1.16 5.97 9.89
CA ASP A 68 0.47 7.26 10.00
C ASP A 68 -0.60 7.23 11.09
N LEU A 69 -1.39 6.15 11.13
CA LEU A 69 -2.54 6.04 12.01
C LEU A 69 -2.21 5.51 13.43
N CYS A 70 -0.96 5.07 13.67
CA CYS A 70 -0.59 4.55 14.99
C CYS A 70 -0.62 5.64 16.06
N GLU A 71 -0.99 5.26 17.28
CA GLU A 71 -0.98 6.10 18.48
C GLU A 71 0.15 5.67 19.41
N LEU A 72 1.25 6.42 19.43
CA LEU A 72 2.48 6.03 20.13
C LEU A 72 2.64 6.69 21.49
N TYR A 73 2.07 7.89 21.68
CA TYR A 73 2.36 8.74 22.84
C TYR A 73 1.09 9.13 23.62
N GLY A 74 -0.09 8.66 23.23
CA GLY A 74 -1.36 9.00 23.87
C GLY A 74 -1.87 10.42 23.60
N ASP A 75 -1.32 11.06 22.57
CA ASP A 75 -1.67 12.43 22.14
C ASP A 75 -2.37 12.47 20.77
N GLY A 76 -2.75 11.30 20.27
CA GLY A 76 -3.42 11.08 18.99
C GLY A 76 -2.61 10.29 17.98
N ASN A 77 -3.13 10.17 16.77
CA ASN A 77 -2.47 9.46 15.69
C ASN A 77 -1.17 10.16 15.26
N PHE A 78 -0.13 9.39 14.91
CA PHE A 78 1.20 9.88 14.52
C PHE A 78 1.13 10.94 13.40
N THR A 79 0.31 10.68 12.38
CA THR A 79 -0.07 11.68 11.38
C THR A 79 -1.58 11.90 11.47
N PRO A 80 -2.07 13.08 11.90
CA PRO A 80 -3.51 13.36 11.94
C PRO A 80 -4.19 13.09 10.59
N ALA A 81 -5.43 12.59 10.60
CA ALA A 81 -6.11 12.08 9.41
C ALA A 81 -6.17 13.08 8.26
N GLU A 82 -6.46 14.36 8.55
CA GLU A 82 -6.52 15.42 7.55
C GLU A 82 -5.14 15.60 6.87
N ARG A 83 -4.08 15.58 7.68
CA ARG A 83 -2.71 15.70 7.17
C ARG A 83 -2.29 14.49 6.36
N TYR A 84 -2.68 13.28 6.80
CA TYR A 84 -2.47 12.05 6.05
C TYR A 84 -3.11 12.13 4.66
N VAL A 85 -4.39 12.51 4.58
CA VAL A 85 -5.10 12.66 3.31
C VAL A 85 -4.42 13.67 2.39
N GLU A 86 -4.01 14.85 2.91
CA GLU A 86 -3.27 15.85 2.13
C GLU A 86 -1.98 15.28 1.54
N LEU A 87 -1.20 14.53 2.33
CA LEU A 87 0.04 13.90 1.89
C LEU A 87 -0.22 12.83 0.83
N MET A 88 -1.23 11.98 1.02
CA MET A 88 -1.59 10.91 0.11
C MET A 88 -2.08 11.45 -1.24
N VAL A 89 -2.88 12.51 -1.24
CA VAL A 89 -3.28 13.23 -2.46
C VAL A 89 -2.06 13.80 -3.18
N ARG A 90 -1.10 14.38 -2.44
CA ARG A 90 0.14 14.89 -3.03
C ARG A 90 0.99 13.77 -3.62
N ILE A 91 1.15 12.65 -2.92
CA ILE A 91 1.86 11.46 -3.41
C ILE A 91 1.21 10.96 -4.69
N ALA A 92 -0.12 10.77 -4.70
CA ALA A 92 -0.85 10.29 -5.87
C ALA A 92 -0.59 11.15 -7.11
N LYS A 93 -0.68 12.48 -6.99
CA LYS A 93 -0.40 13.42 -8.09
C LYS A 93 1.03 13.31 -8.61
N LEU A 94 2.01 13.09 -7.74
CA LEU A 94 3.41 12.91 -8.13
C LEU A 94 3.65 11.55 -8.80
N LEU A 95 2.97 10.50 -8.34
CA LEU A 95 3.04 9.18 -8.97
C LEU A 95 2.38 9.18 -10.36
N GLN A 96 1.26 9.88 -10.52
CA GLN A 96 0.57 10.03 -11.82
C GLN A 96 1.39 10.81 -12.87
N GLN A 97 2.39 11.57 -12.45
CA GLN A 97 3.33 12.20 -13.37
C GLN A 97 4.39 11.23 -13.91
N ARG A 98 4.55 10.05 -13.29
CA ARG A 98 5.62 9.08 -13.54
C ARG A 98 5.12 7.73 -14.05
N ALA A 99 3.83 7.46 -13.92
CA ALA A 99 3.22 6.20 -14.34
C ALA A 99 1.93 6.46 -15.12
N LYS A 100 1.57 5.51 -15.98
CA LYS A 100 0.30 5.54 -16.72
C LYS A 100 -0.88 5.22 -15.83
N THR A 101 -0.68 4.32 -14.86
CA THR A 101 -1.71 3.92 -13.88
C THR A 101 -1.12 3.90 -12.47
N VAL A 102 -1.85 4.45 -11.53
CA VAL A 102 -1.54 4.41 -10.09
C VAL A 102 -2.61 3.63 -9.36
N ILE A 103 -2.19 2.64 -8.56
CA ILE A 103 -3.04 1.79 -7.75
C ILE A 103 -2.68 2.04 -6.28
N PHE A 104 -3.67 2.35 -5.46
CA PHE A 104 -3.52 2.45 -4.01
C PHE A 104 -4.11 1.22 -3.32
N ALA A 105 -3.32 0.57 -2.47
CA ALA A 105 -3.81 -0.51 -1.62
C ALA A 105 -4.24 0.03 -0.25
N THR A 106 -5.45 -0.30 0.17
CA THR A 106 -5.95 0.06 1.50
C THR A 106 -5.14 -0.60 2.60
N THR A 107 -5.00 0.08 3.73
CA THR A 107 -4.33 -0.41 4.93
C THR A 107 -5.06 -1.65 5.46
N THR A 108 -4.33 -2.74 5.67
CA THR A 108 -4.85 -4.01 6.20
C THR A 108 -5.32 -3.87 7.66
N PRO A 109 -6.22 -4.75 8.17
CA PRO A 109 -6.57 -4.73 9.58
C PRO A 109 -5.39 -5.14 10.47
N VAL A 110 -5.54 -4.93 11.76
CA VAL A 110 -4.65 -5.42 12.81
C VAL A 110 -5.40 -6.39 13.72
N ARG A 111 -4.68 -7.20 14.49
CA ARG A 111 -5.28 -7.96 15.58
C ARG A 111 -5.89 -7.01 16.61
N PRO A 112 -7.03 -7.35 17.23
CA PRO A 112 -7.72 -6.48 18.22
C PRO A 112 -6.84 -6.10 19.41
N GLU A 113 -5.86 -6.93 19.74
CA GLU A 113 -4.92 -6.73 20.84
C GLU A 113 -3.77 -5.78 20.51
N ASN A 114 -3.68 -5.28 19.27
CA ASN A 114 -2.61 -4.36 18.88
C ASN A 114 -2.67 -3.09 19.75
N PRO A 115 -1.57 -2.72 20.46
CA PRO A 115 -1.60 -1.63 21.42
C PRO A 115 -1.52 -0.24 20.78
N PHE A 116 -1.13 -0.16 19.51
CA PHE A 116 -0.82 1.11 18.83
C PHE A 116 -1.77 1.43 17.67
N ASN A 117 -2.32 0.41 17.02
CA ASN A 117 -3.20 0.55 15.87
C ASN A 117 -4.58 -0.02 16.22
N ARG A 118 -5.64 0.72 15.88
CA ARG A 118 -7.03 0.31 16.10
C ARG A 118 -7.76 0.16 14.77
N ASN A 119 -8.56 -0.89 14.64
CA ASN A 119 -9.28 -1.15 13.38
C ASN A 119 -10.29 -0.04 13.03
N GLU A 120 -10.84 0.66 14.02
CA GLU A 120 -11.69 1.83 13.79
C GLU A 120 -10.92 2.94 13.05
N GLU A 121 -9.67 3.20 13.45
CA GLU A 121 -8.82 4.18 12.79
C GLU A 121 -8.36 3.68 11.42
N VAL A 122 -8.06 2.39 11.27
CA VAL A 122 -7.76 1.79 9.96
C VAL A 122 -8.92 2.01 8.99
N CYS A 123 -10.15 1.69 9.39
CA CYS A 123 -11.35 1.92 8.59
C CYS A 123 -11.56 3.41 8.27
N ARG A 124 -11.38 4.28 9.25
CA ARG A 124 -11.53 5.73 9.09
C ARG A 124 -10.52 6.31 8.09
N TYR A 125 -9.23 5.98 8.24
CA TYR A 125 -8.18 6.45 7.34
C TYR A 125 -8.38 5.92 5.92
N ASN A 126 -8.71 4.63 5.78
CA ASN A 126 -9.04 4.03 4.48
C ASN A 126 -10.21 4.75 3.81
N ALA A 127 -11.30 5.01 4.54
CA ALA A 127 -12.47 5.69 3.99
C ALA A 127 -12.13 7.10 3.48
N LEU A 128 -11.46 7.91 4.31
CA LEU A 128 -11.11 9.29 3.98
C LEU A 128 -10.17 9.35 2.77
N VAL A 129 -9.12 8.55 2.77
CA VAL A 129 -8.12 8.61 1.70
C VAL A 129 -8.66 8.06 0.38
N THR A 130 -9.41 6.96 0.39
CA THR A 130 -9.93 6.36 -0.83
C THR A 130 -10.96 7.24 -1.51
N GLU A 131 -11.77 8.02 -0.75
CA GLU A 131 -12.68 9.00 -1.31
C GLU A 131 -11.94 10.04 -2.16
N GLU A 132 -10.86 10.61 -1.64
CA GLU A 132 -10.08 11.63 -2.35
C GLU A 132 -9.26 11.05 -3.51
N LEU A 133 -8.66 9.86 -3.34
CA LEU A 133 -7.89 9.22 -4.38
C LEU A 133 -8.74 8.79 -5.58
N LYS A 134 -9.96 8.34 -5.36
CA LYS A 134 -10.93 8.04 -6.44
C LYS A 134 -11.24 9.26 -7.29
N LYS A 135 -11.37 10.46 -6.70
CA LYS A 135 -11.58 11.72 -7.43
C LYS A 135 -10.42 12.06 -8.39
N LEU A 136 -9.22 11.55 -8.10
CA LEU A 136 -8.03 11.69 -8.93
C LEU A 136 -7.89 10.58 -9.99
N GLY A 137 -8.80 9.62 -10.03
CA GLY A 137 -8.71 8.47 -10.93
C GLY A 137 -7.71 7.41 -10.49
N VAL A 138 -7.29 7.41 -9.22
CA VAL A 138 -6.45 6.34 -8.67
C VAL A 138 -7.30 5.08 -8.50
N VAL A 139 -6.76 3.95 -8.95
CA VAL A 139 -7.40 2.63 -8.80
C VAL A 139 -7.24 2.18 -7.33
N ILE A 140 -8.30 1.68 -6.73
CA ILE A 140 -8.25 1.19 -5.35
C ILE A 140 -8.17 -0.33 -5.33
N ASN A 141 -7.13 -0.84 -4.69
CA ASN A 141 -6.96 -2.25 -4.35
C ASN A 141 -7.34 -2.45 -2.87
N ASP A 142 -8.51 -3.00 -2.61
CA ASP A 142 -9.02 -3.11 -1.24
C ASP A 142 -8.46 -4.35 -0.52
N LEU A 143 -7.21 -4.25 -0.05
CA LEU A 143 -6.57 -5.30 0.77
C LEU A 143 -7.19 -5.40 2.17
N HIS A 144 -7.80 -4.30 2.68
CA HIS A 144 -8.52 -4.37 3.96
C HIS A 144 -9.73 -5.30 3.86
N ALA A 145 -10.59 -5.08 2.87
CA ALA A 145 -11.78 -5.92 2.68
C ALA A 145 -11.42 -7.39 2.46
N LEU A 146 -10.28 -7.64 1.78
CA LEU A 146 -9.78 -9.00 1.57
C LEU A 146 -9.37 -9.69 2.87
N THR A 147 -8.59 -9.00 3.71
CA THR A 147 -7.92 -9.61 4.87
C THR A 147 -8.74 -9.56 6.15
N VAL A 148 -9.72 -8.66 6.25
CA VAL A 148 -10.60 -8.54 7.43
C VAL A 148 -11.58 -9.70 7.56
N THR A 149 -11.80 -10.47 6.52
CA THR A 149 -12.70 -11.65 6.50
C THR A 149 -12.25 -12.73 7.49
N ASP A 150 -10.94 -12.86 7.70
CA ASP A 150 -10.34 -13.73 8.71
C ASP A 150 -9.03 -13.12 9.20
N ILE A 151 -9.12 -12.21 10.18
CA ILE A 151 -7.95 -11.55 10.77
C ILE A 151 -7.01 -12.59 11.41
N ALA A 152 -7.55 -13.65 12.00
CA ALA A 152 -6.75 -14.66 12.69
C ALA A 152 -5.87 -15.46 11.73
N ALA A 153 -6.38 -15.76 10.53
CA ALA A 153 -5.61 -16.44 9.51
C ALA A 153 -4.63 -15.49 8.78
N ASN A 154 -5.01 -14.23 8.56
CA ASN A 154 -4.27 -13.32 7.71
C ASN A 154 -3.23 -12.44 8.42
N ILE A 155 -3.42 -12.17 9.74
CA ILE A 155 -2.56 -11.29 10.54
C ILE A 155 -1.86 -12.10 11.64
N ARG A 156 -0.55 -11.93 11.74
CA ARG A 156 0.31 -12.64 12.70
C ARG A 156 -0.12 -12.39 14.13
N GLU A 157 0.06 -13.41 14.96
CA GLU A 157 -0.25 -13.34 16.39
C GLU A 157 0.89 -12.74 17.22
N ASP A 158 2.13 -12.90 16.76
CA ASP A 158 3.32 -12.48 17.51
C ASP A 158 3.60 -10.97 17.48
N ASP A 159 3.21 -10.28 16.39
CA ASP A 159 3.40 -8.83 16.25
C ASP A 159 2.08 -8.05 16.02
N LEU A 160 0.97 -8.76 15.80
CA LEU A 160 -0.40 -8.24 15.74
C LEU A 160 -0.71 -7.31 14.55
N ILE A 161 0.19 -7.21 13.57
CA ILE A 161 0.08 -6.24 12.46
C ILE A 161 0.50 -6.81 11.10
N HIS A 162 1.59 -7.60 11.03
CA HIS A 162 2.07 -8.10 9.75
C HIS A 162 1.27 -9.31 9.26
N LEU A 163 1.37 -9.57 7.96
CA LEU A 163 0.70 -10.68 7.32
C LEU A 163 1.32 -12.03 7.71
N THR A 164 0.49 -13.05 7.89
CA THR A 164 0.93 -14.45 7.92
C THR A 164 1.35 -14.90 6.51
N ASP A 165 1.90 -16.10 6.37
CA ASP A 165 2.20 -16.67 5.06
C ASP A 165 0.91 -16.79 4.20
N GLU A 166 -0.24 -17.16 4.80
CA GLU A 166 -1.53 -17.18 4.13
C GLU A 166 -1.98 -15.79 3.70
N GLY A 167 -1.86 -14.79 4.58
CA GLY A 167 -2.16 -13.39 4.27
C GLY A 167 -1.26 -12.84 3.17
N ILE A 168 0.02 -13.23 3.14
CA ILE A 168 0.97 -12.85 2.07
C ILE A 168 0.52 -13.40 0.72
N GLU A 169 0.22 -14.71 0.64
CA GLU A 169 -0.25 -15.35 -0.61
C GLU A 169 -1.54 -14.70 -1.10
N LEU A 170 -2.50 -14.48 -0.19
CA LEU A 170 -3.79 -13.87 -0.50
C LEU A 170 -3.63 -12.45 -1.05
N CYS A 171 -2.86 -11.61 -0.38
CA CYS A 171 -2.61 -10.23 -0.81
C CYS A 171 -1.81 -10.18 -2.12
N ALA A 172 -0.76 -11.00 -2.25
CA ALA A 172 0.08 -11.02 -3.44
C ALA A 172 -0.70 -11.43 -4.68
N ALA A 173 -1.59 -12.42 -4.57
CA ALA A 173 -2.47 -12.83 -5.66
C ALA A 173 -3.38 -11.69 -6.11
N GLN A 174 -4.08 -11.00 -5.18
CA GLN A 174 -4.94 -9.86 -5.53
C GLN A 174 -4.14 -8.70 -6.12
N VAL A 175 -2.94 -8.41 -5.60
CA VAL A 175 -2.06 -7.36 -6.15
C VAL A 175 -1.62 -7.72 -7.58
N ALA A 176 -1.24 -8.96 -7.84
CA ALA A 176 -0.86 -9.41 -9.18
C ALA A 176 -2.05 -9.33 -10.14
N ASP A 177 -3.23 -9.76 -9.72
CA ASP A 177 -4.42 -9.76 -10.58
C ASP A 177 -4.88 -8.35 -10.95
N ILE A 178 -4.87 -7.41 -10.01
CA ILE A 178 -5.24 -6.02 -10.33
C ILE A 178 -4.19 -5.37 -11.24
N ILE A 179 -2.91 -5.68 -11.08
CA ILE A 179 -1.84 -5.20 -11.98
C ILE A 179 -2.06 -5.72 -13.39
N ARG A 180 -2.37 -7.02 -13.57
CA ARG A 180 -2.69 -7.60 -14.88
C ARG A 180 -3.92 -6.95 -15.52
N ALA A 181 -4.97 -6.75 -14.72
CA ALA A 181 -6.21 -6.11 -15.20
C ALA A 181 -5.98 -4.66 -15.67
N GLU A 182 -5.19 -3.88 -14.94
CA GLU A 182 -4.87 -2.52 -15.33
C GLU A 182 -3.87 -2.47 -16.50
N ALA A 183 -2.91 -3.40 -16.55
CA ALA A 183 -1.98 -3.51 -17.66
C ALA A 183 -2.68 -3.80 -19.00
N ALA A 184 -3.72 -4.63 -18.99
CA ALA A 184 -4.52 -4.94 -20.19
C ALA A 184 -5.27 -3.72 -20.75
N LYS A 185 -5.50 -2.69 -19.95
CA LYS A 185 -6.15 -1.43 -20.39
C LYS A 185 -5.18 -0.46 -21.06
N LEU A 186 -3.87 -0.71 -20.97
CA LEU A 186 -2.81 0.14 -21.52
C LEU A 186 -2.38 -0.25 -22.95
N ASP A 187 -2.92 -1.35 -23.47
CA ASP A 187 -2.74 -1.83 -24.84
C ASP A 187 -3.82 -1.23 -25.75
#